data_a71c09ed9595475f584104c834b6908d
#
_entry.id   a71c09ed9595475f584104c834b6908d
#
_cell.length_a   1.000
_cell.length_b   1.000
_cell.length_c   1.000
_cell.angle_alpha   90.00
_cell.angle_beta   90.00
_cell.angle_gamma   90.00
#
_symmetry.space_group_name_H-M   'P 1'
#
loop_
_entity.id
_entity.type
_entity.pdbx_description
1 polymer ?
#
loop_
_entity_poly.entity_id
_entity_poly.type
_entity_poly.pdbx_seq_one_letter_code
_entity_poly.pdbx_strand_id
1 'polypeptide(L)'
;MRFRGVVYRAHLPERALTDPLSGQGAALYGGRFNRRGVPAFYTSLSLAGAVREVSRAGFPIQPVLLCAYEVDCSPIFDAAQPEAMAREGVRSEHLDPPDWRRDRDRGRIPPCWAVPDRLIARGYAGMLVRAFFRGAGPGDRNLVLWKWSASLPSRVRLIDAEGRLTSK
;
A
#
# COMPACT_ATOMS: atom_id res chain seq x y z
N MET A 1 13.16 -1.93 9.33
CA MET A 1 12.53 -1.87 10.67
C MET A 1 11.40 -2.89 10.80
N ARG A 2 10.84 -3.08 12.00
CA ARG A 2 9.54 -3.75 12.22
C ARG A 2 8.46 -2.69 12.30
N PHE A 3 7.37 -2.86 11.58
CA PHE A 3 6.16 -2.04 11.72
C PHE A 3 5.14 -2.78 12.57
N ARG A 4 4.60 -2.09 13.58
CA ARG A 4 3.51 -2.58 14.40
C ARG A 4 2.51 -1.46 14.65
N GLY A 5 1.26 -1.67 14.24
CA GLY A 5 0.22 -0.66 14.38
C GLY A 5 -1.06 -0.99 13.62
N VAL A 6 -2.00 -0.07 13.66
CA VAL A 6 -3.25 -0.14 12.91
C VAL A 6 -3.12 0.66 11.63
N VAL A 7 -3.61 0.09 10.54
CA VAL A 7 -3.67 0.75 9.22
C VAL A 7 -5.08 0.62 8.64
N TYR A 8 -5.38 1.44 7.65
CA TYR A 8 -6.71 1.56 7.07
C TYR A 8 -6.69 1.39 5.57
N ARG A 9 -7.74 0.80 5.03
CA ARG A 9 -7.93 0.65 3.59
C ARG A 9 -9.39 0.82 3.22
N ALA A 10 -9.64 1.59 2.16
CA ALA A 10 -10.94 1.67 1.52
C ALA A 10 -11.06 0.59 0.44
N HIS A 11 -12.16 -0.13 0.46
CA HIS A 11 -12.48 -1.19 -0.50
C HIS A 11 -13.76 -0.88 -1.26
N LEU A 12 -13.87 -1.40 -2.47
CA LEU A 12 -15.17 -1.63 -3.05
C LEU A 12 -15.96 -2.60 -2.14
N PRO A 13 -17.27 -2.37 -1.89
CA PRO A 13 -18.04 -3.19 -0.93
C PRO A 13 -17.92 -4.70 -1.18
N GLU A 14 -18.06 -5.13 -2.41
CA GLU A 14 -17.95 -6.56 -2.79
C GLU A 14 -16.57 -7.16 -2.44
N ARG A 15 -15.49 -6.37 -2.57
CA ARG A 15 -14.12 -6.83 -2.26
C ARG A 15 -13.90 -6.93 -0.76
N ALA A 16 -14.46 -6.01 0.02
CA ALA A 16 -14.39 -6.08 1.47
C ALA A 16 -15.10 -7.33 2.01
N LEU A 17 -16.22 -7.71 1.40
CA LEU A 17 -17.02 -8.85 1.82
C LEU A 17 -16.46 -10.21 1.38
N THR A 18 -15.70 -10.25 0.28
CA THR A 18 -15.18 -11.52 -0.26
C THR A 18 -13.74 -11.81 0.14
N ASP A 19 -12.84 -10.83 0.00
CA ASP A 19 -11.42 -10.96 0.32
C ASP A 19 -10.79 -9.62 0.71
N PRO A 20 -11.01 -9.17 1.95
CA PRO A 20 -10.49 -7.89 2.44
C PRO A 20 -8.96 -7.82 2.53
N LEU A 21 -8.29 -8.97 2.51
CA LEU A 21 -6.82 -9.07 2.53
C LEU A 21 -6.22 -9.22 1.14
N SER A 22 -7.02 -9.17 0.08
CA SER A 22 -6.56 -9.38 -1.29
C SER A 22 -5.59 -8.30 -1.78
N GLY A 23 -4.51 -8.74 -2.40
CA GLY A 23 -3.60 -7.92 -3.20
C GLY A 23 -3.81 -8.10 -4.72
N GLN A 24 -4.82 -8.86 -5.14
CA GLN A 24 -5.02 -9.26 -6.54
C GLN A 24 -5.31 -8.09 -7.46
N GLY A 25 -6.06 -7.08 -7.00
CA GLY A 25 -6.30 -5.88 -7.81
C GLY A 25 -4.99 -5.15 -8.16
N ALA A 26 -4.08 -5.06 -7.20
CA ALA A 26 -2.76 -4.48 -7.45
C ALA A 26 -1.93 -5.37 -8.39
N ALA A 27 -1.99 -6.70 -8.25
CA ALA A 27 -1.32 -7.62 -9.15
C ALA A 27 -1.84 -7.52 -10.59
N LEU A 28 -3.14 -7.38 -10.76
CA LEU A 28 -3.77 -7.32 -12.09
C LEU A 28 -3.38 -6.05 -12.86
N TYR A 29 -3.46 -4.89 -12.20
CA TYR A 29 -3.28 -3.59 -12.88
C TYR A 29 -1.90 -2.99 -12.72
N GLY A 30 -1.13 -3.39 -11.73
CA GLY A 30 0.08 -2.70 -11.30
C GLY A 30 -0.26 -1.39 -10.56
N GLY A 31 0.40 -1.15 -9.44
CA GLY A 31 0.33 0.10 -8.68
C GLY A 31 1.61 0.92 -8.84
N ARG A 32 1.73 2.01 -8.08
CA ARG A 32 2.96 2.81 -8.02
C ARG A 32 4.14 1.97 -7.53
N PHE A 33 3.89 1.08 -6.58
CA PHE A 33 4.91 0.31 -5.87
C PHE A 33 4.74 -1.21 -6.04
N ASN A 34 4.21 -1.64 -7.16
CA ASN A 34 4.24 -3.03 -7.60
C ASN A 34 4.05 -3.15 -9.09
N ARG A 35 4.75 -4.09 -9.71
CA ARG A 35 4.52 -4.48 -11.09
C ARG A 35 3.23 -5.28 -11.24
N ARG A 36 2.71 -5.36 -12.47
CA ARG A 36 1.71 -6.37 -12.83
C ARG A 36 2.26 -7.76 -12.51
N GLY A 37 1.42 -8.62 -11.95
CA GLY A 37 1.80 -9.97 -11.49
C GLY A 37 2.30 -10.01 -10.03
N VAL A 38 2.70 -8.89 -9.44
CA VAL A 38 3.14 -8.81 -8.04
C VAL A 38 2.00 -8.32 -7.19
N PRO A 39 1.46 -9.12 -6.25
CA PRO A 39 0.42 -8.67 -5.33
C PRO A 39 0.97 -7.59 -4.39
N ALA A 40 0.13 -6.63 -4.05
CA ALA A 40 0.47 -5.61 -3.06
C ALA A 40 -0.76 -5.19 -2.26
N PHE A 41 -0.55 -5.02 -0.96
CA PHE A 41 -1.57 -4.59 -0.02
C PHE A 41 -1.28 -3.14 0.37
N TYR A 42 -2.03 -2.21 -0.25
CA TYR A 42 -1.91 -0.78 -0.04
C TYR A 42 -2.80 -0.34 1.11
N THR A 43 -2.24 0.35 2.07
CA THR A 43 -2.96 0.88 3.24
C THR A 43 -2.47 2.27 3.59
N SER A 44 -3.27 3.02 4.36
CA SER A 44 -2.89 4.30 4.93
C SER A 44 -2.77 4.19 6.46
N LEU A 45 -1.87 4.97 7.05
CA LEU A 45 -1.71 5.04 8.50
C LEU A 45 -2.83 5.83 9.18
N SER A 46 -3.68 6.52 8.42
CA SER A 46 -4.84 7.25 8.95
C SER A 46 -6.11 6.93 8.16
N LEU A 47 -7.24 7.00 8.86
CA LEU A 47 -8.56 6.85 8.24
C LEU A 47 -8.81 7.91 7.16
N ALA A 48 -8.45 9.17 7.45
CA ALA A 48 -8.57 10.27 6.50
C ALA A 48 -7.72 10.04 5.25
N GLY A 49 -6.49 9.51 5.41
CA GLY A 49 -5.63 9.13 4.31
C GLY A 49 -6.25 8.05 3.42
N ALA A 50 -6.83 7.00 4.03
CA ALA A 50 -7.48 5.93 3.28
C ALA A 50 -8.66 6.44 2.42
N VAL A 51 -9.45 7.38 2.95
CA VAL A 51 -10.53 8.04 2.20
C VAL A 51 -9.97 8.88 1.06
N ARG A 52 -8.91 9.65 1.29
CA ARG A 52 -8.29 10.52 0.28
C ARG A 52 -7.64 9.74 -0.86
N GLU A 53 -7.09 8.56 -0.59
CA GLU A 53 -6.49 7.70 -1.63
C GLU A 53 -7.52 7.22 -2.68
N VAL A 54 -8.79 7.06 -2.29
CA VAL A 54 -9.86 6.65 -3.21
C VAL A 54 -10.66 7.81 -3.76
N SER A 55 -10.46 9.02 -3.23
CA SER A 55 -11.13 10.23 -3.68
C SER A 55 -10.49 10.77 -4.95
N ARG A 56 -11.32 11.13 -5.94
CA ARG A 56 -10.86 11.81 -7.16
C ARG A 56 -11.32 13.26 -7.13
N ALA A 57 -10.39 14.19 -7.35
CA ALA A 57 -10.74 15.61 -7.43
C ALA A 57 -11.82 15.86 -8.49
N GLY A 58 -12.88 16.55 -8.11
CA GLY A 58 -14.00 16.89 -9.01
C GLY A 58 -15.06 15.79 -9.18
N PHE A 59 -14.93 14.66 -8.48
CA PHE A 59 -15.93 13.59 -8.52
C PHE A 59 -16.46 13.27 -7.12
N PRO A 60 -17.75 12.97 -6.97
CA PRO A 60 -18.32 12.46 -5.73
C PRO A 60 -17.64 11.14 -5.31
N ILE A 61 -17.47 10.95 -4.00
CA ILE A 61 -17.05 9.66 -3.46
C ILE A 61 -18.12 8.62 -3.78
N GLN A 62 -17.69 7.52 -4.37
CA GLN A 62 -18.54 6.35 -4.58
C GLN A 62 -18.58 5.50 -3.30
N PRO A 63 -19.58 4.63 -3.11
CA PRO A 63 -19.66 3.75 -1.95
C PRO A 63 -18.38 2.94 -1.75
N VAL A 64 -17.81 3.03 -0.56
CA VAL A 64 -16.64 2.25 -0.14
C VAL A 64 -16.85 1.74 1.28
N LEU A 65 -16.24 0.60 1.60
CA LEU A 65 -16.09 0.11 2.96
C LEU A 65 -14.69 0.42 3.46
N LEU A 66 -14.62 1.06 4.64
CA LEU A 66 -13.37 1.35 5.31
C LEU A 66 -13.09 0.22 6.31
N CYS A 67 -11.98 -0.47 6.09
CA CYS A 67 -11.51 -1.55 6.96
C CYS A 67 -10.25 -1.12 7.70
N ALA A 68 -10.16 -1.53 8.97
CA ALA A 68 -8.98 -1.37 9.79
C ALA A 68 -8.27 -2.73 9.94
N TYR A 69 -6.92 -2.69 10.01
CA TYR A 69 -6.10 -3.89 10.10
C TYR A 69 -5.03 -3.72 11.16
N GLU A 70 -4.85 -4.72 12.02
CA GLU A 70 -3.66 -4.87 12.81
C GLU A 70 -2.53 -5.42 11.95
N VAL A 71 -1.41 -4.71 11.94
CA VAL A 71 -0.21 -5.11 11.22
C VAL A 71 0.95 -5.28 12.18
N ASP A 72 1.67 -6.38 12.03
CA ASP A 72 2.93 -6.68 12.71
C ASP A 72 3.86 -7.36 11.71
N CYS A 73 4.59 -6.54 10.95
CA CYS A 73 5.40 -6.98 9.81
C CYS A 73 6.86 -6.56 9.90
N SER A 74 7.74 -7.44 9.47
CA SER A 74 9.18 -7.23 9.40
C SER A 74 9.79 -8.11 8.29
N PRO A 75 10.83 -7.63 7.58
CA PRO A 75 11.38 -6.28 7.61
C PRO A 75 10.59 -5.29 6.75
N ILE A 76 10.40 -4.07 7.24
CA ILE A 76 9.79 -2.96 6.50
C ILE A 76 10.86 -1.92 6.18
N PHE A 77 10.92 -1.48 4.93
CA PHE A 77 11.72 -0.35 4.49
C PHE A 77 11.04 0.96 4.87
N ASP A 78 11.73 1.87 5.55
CA ASP A 78 11.19 3.20 5.86
C ASP A 78 11.77 4.25 4.91
N ALA A 79 10.96 4.69 3.96
CA ALA A 79 11.33 5.70 2.97
C ALA A 79 11.36 7.15 3.54
N ALA A 80 11.09 7.36 4.83
CA ALA A 80 11.29 8.62 5.49
C ALA A 80 12.66 8.72 6.19
N GLN A 81 13.42 7.63 6.24
CA GLN A 81 14.74 7.58 6.87
C GLN A 81 15.85 7.77 5.81
N PRO A 82 16.56 8.91 5.82
CA PRO A 82 17.60 9.20 4.82
C PRO A 82 18.68 8.12 4.75
N GLU A 83 19.08 7.55 5.89
CA GLU A 83 20.11 6.51 5.96
C GLU A 83 19.63 5.21 5.33
N ALA A 84 18.35 4.86 5.51
CA ALA A 84 17.74 3.70 4.87
C ALA A 84 17.66 3.91 3.36
N MET A 85 17.24 5.09 2.93
CA MET A 85 17.20 5.48 1.51
C MET A 85 18.57 5.37 0.86
N ALA A 86 19.61 5.97 1.49
CA ALA A 86 20.97 5.92 0.98
C ALA A 86 21.51 4.49 0.88
N ARG A 87 21.32 3.67 1.92
CA ARG A 87 21.75 2.26 1.94
C ARG A 87 21.14 1.43 0.81
N GLU A 88 19.89 1.71 0.47
CA GLU A 88 19.18 1.00 -0.61
C GLU A 88 19.33 1.69 -1.97
N GLY A 89 20.04 2.81 -2.07
CA GLY A 89 20.20 3.59 -3.29
C GLY A 89 18.86 4.12 -3.82
N VAL A 90 17.92 4.42 -2.92
CA VAL A 90 16.63 5.00 -3.23
C VAL A 90 16.69 6.51 -3.06
N ARG A 91 16.19 7.27 -4.04
CA ARG A 91 16.04 8.71 -3.98
C ARG A 91 14.57 9.10 -4.06
N SER A 92 14.21 10.27 -3.54
CA SER A 92 12.82 10.73 -3.51
C SER A 92 12.17 10.76 -4.90
N GLU A 93 12.91 11.11 -5.94
CA GLU A 93 12.46 11.12 -7.33
C GLU A 93 12.09 9.72 -7.86
N HIS A 94 12.68 8.66 -7.31
CA HIS A 94 12.33 7.29 -7.65
C HIS A 94 10.95 6.89 -7.09
N LEU A 95 10.49 7.56 -6.02
CA LEU A 95 9.22 7.23 -5.37
C LEU A 95 8.03 7.95 -6.02
N ASP A 96 8.28 9.09 -6.67
CA ASP A 96 7.23 9.93 -7.25
C ASP A 96 7.61 10.45 -8.65
N PRO A 97 7.92 9.55 -9.61
CA PRO A 97 8.18 9.99 -10.96
C PRO A 97 6.89 10.57 -11.58
N PRO A 98 7.00 11.65 -12.33
CA PRO A 98 5.86 12.14 -13.10
C PRO A 98 5.42 11.07 -14.10
N ASP A 99 4.14 11.06 -14.43
CA ASP A 99 3.59 10.23 -15.51
C ASP A 99 3.66 8.71 -15.34
N TRP A 100 3.99 8.17 -14.16
CA TRP A 100 4.10 6.73 -13.95
C TRP A 100 2.84 5.95 -14.36
N ARG A 101 1.65 6.56 -14.19
CA ARG A 101 0.37 5.95 -14.62
C ARG A 101 0.30 5.88 -16.13
N ARG A 102 0.68 6.97 -16.83
CA ARG A 102 0.70 7.01 -18.29
C ARG A 102 1.68 5.99 -18.87
N ASP A 103 2.84 5.80 -18.24
CA ASP A 103 3.79 4.78 -18.65
C ASP A 103 3.21 3.38 -18.50
N ARG A 104 2.66 3.07 -17.34
CA ARG A 104 1.97 1.81 -17.08
C ARG A 104 0.86 1.53 -18.10
N ASP A 105 0.01 2.51 -18.35
CA ASP A 105 -1.17 2.35 -19.21
C ASP A 105 -0.78 2.17 -20.69
N ARG A 106 0.40 2.67 -21.08
CA ARG A 106 1.01 2.46 -22.40
C ARG A 106 1.89 1.22 -22.48
N GLY A 107 1.90 0.37 -21.46
CA GLY A 107 2.72 -0.84 -21.42
C GLY A 107 4.22 -0.60 -21.20
N ARG A 108 4.63 0.65 -20.87
CA ARG A 108 6.00 0.95 -20.48
C ARG A 108 6.25 0.59 -19.03
N ILE A 109 7.51 0.37 -18.68
CA ILE A 109 7.91 0.10 -17.30
C ILE A 109 8.09 1.43 -16.56
N PRO A 110 7.22 1.79 -15.59
CA PRO A 110 7.39 2.99 -14.80
C PRO A 110 8.70 2.95 -13.99
N PRO A 111 9.47 4.05 -13.93
CA PRO A 111 10.71 4.11 -13.16
C PRO A 111 10.55 3.75 -11.68
N CYS A 112 9.39 4.06 -11.08
CA CYS A 112 9.11 3.76 -9.68
C CYS A 112 9.07 2.25 -9.36
N TRP A 113 8.89 1.38 -10.34
CA TRP A 113 8.88 -0.07 -10.12
C TRP A 113 10.26 -0.65 -9.77
N ALA A 114 11.34 0.03 -10.12
CA ALA A 114 12.68 -0.39 -9.74
C ALA A 114 12.91 -0.41 -8.22
N VAL A 115 12.21 0.44 -7.47
CA VAL A 115 12.32 0.49 -6.00
C VAL A 115 11.71 -0.76 -5.36
N PRO A 116 10.42 -1.10 -5.55
CA PRO A 116 9.84 -2.31 -4.97
C PRO A 116 10.53 -3.57 -5.46
N ASP A 117 10.94 -3.67 -6.73
CA ASP A 117 11.66 -4.85 -7.24
C ASP A 117 12.94 -5.11 -6.46
N ARG A 118 13.73 -4.06 -6.22
CA ARG A 118 14.97 -4.15 -5.44
C ARG A 118 14.69 -4.52 -3.98
N LEU A 119 13.71 -3.88 -3.35
CA LEU A 119 13.37 -4.14 -1.95
C LEU A 119 12.83 -5.55 -1.74
N ILE A 120 11.98 -6.04 -2.64
CA ILE A 120 11.47 -7.41 -2.63
C ILE A 120 12.63 -8.41 -2.78
N ALA A 121 13.54 -8.18 -3.74
CA ALA A 121 14.72 -9.03 -3.95
C ALA A 121 15.65 -9.07 -2.73
N ARG A 122 15.67 -8.02 -1.91
CA ARG A 122 16.40 -7.95 -0.63
C ARG A 122 15.61 -8.47 0.57
N GLY A 123 14.43 -9.05 0.35
CA GLY A 123 13.64 -9.72 1.37
C GLY A 123 12.75 -8.80 2.21
N TYR A 124 12.59 -7.53 1.85
CA TYR A 124 11.64 -6.66 2.54
C TYR A 124 10.20 -7.16 2.32
N ALA A 125 9.42 -7.17 3.40
CA ALA A 125 8.01 -7.54 3.34
C ALA A 125 7.13 -6.37 2.83
N GLY A 126 7.63 -5.15 2.91
CA GLY A 126 6.91 -3.96 2.49
C GLY A 126 7.72 -2.69 2.72
N MET A 127 7.07 -1.56 2.48
CA MET A 127 7.65 -0.25 2.75
C MET A 127 6.65 0.71 3.36
N LEU A 128 7.17 1.60 4.19
CA LEU A 128 6.48 2.76 4.74
C LEU A 128 6.92 3.99 3.95
N VAL A 129 5.99 4.70 3.35
CA VAL A 129 6.26 5.81 2.44
C VAL A 129 5.28 6.95 2.68
N ARG A 130 5.63 8.17 2.27
CA ARG A 130 4.67 9.29 2.30
C ARG A 130 3.45 8.98 1.43
N ALA A 131 2.30 9.56 1.76
CA ALA A 131 1.14 9.49 0.88
C ALA A 131 1.32 10.40 -0.35
N PHE A 132 0.66 10.04 -1.46
CA PHE A 132 0.82 10.72 -2.76
C PHE A 132 -0.50 11.31 -3.27
N PHE A 133 -1.52 11.42 -2.43
CA PHE A 133 -2.73 12.14 -2.79
C PHE A 133 -2.51 13.66 -2.76
N ARG A 134 -3.31 14.40 -3.50
CA ARG A 134 -3.23 15.86 -3.54
C ARG A 134 -3.48 16.47 -2.16
N GLY A 135 -2.55 17.29 -1.67
CA GLY A 135 -2.62 17.91 -0.35
C GLY A 135 -2.14 17.03 0.79
N ALA A 136 -1.43 15.92 0.50
CA ALA A 136 -0.78 15.12 1.53
C ALA A 136 0.30 15.93 2.24
N GLY A 137 0.25 15.95 3.58
CA GLY A 137 1.24 16.55 4.44
C GLY A 137 2.36 15.59 4.84
N PRO A 138 3.38 16.07 5.57
CA PRO A 138 4.51 15.25 6.01
C PRO A 138 4.12 14.07 6.90
N GLY A 139 3.01 14.18 7.63
CA GLY A 139 2.48 13.13 8.51
C GLY A 139 1.63 12.09 7.79
N ASP A 140 1.20 12.36 6.56
CA ASP A 140 0.38 11.44 5.79
C ASP A 140 1.28 10.34 5.19
N ARG A 141 1.12 9.11 5.69
CA ARG A 141 1.96 7.97 5.31
C ARG A 141 1.12 6.78 4.91
N ASN A 142 1.66 6.00 3.99
CA ASN A 142 1.11 4.74 3.52
C ASN A 142 2.05 3.59 3.84
N LEU A 143 1.48 2.44 4.19
CA LEU A 143 2.18 1.17 4.27
C LEU A 143 1.78 0.33 3.06
N VAL A 144 2.77 -0.11 2.31
CA VAL A 144 2.60 -1.02 1.17
C VAL A 144 3.28 -2.33 1.50
N LEU A 145 2.53 -3.43 1.52
CA LEU A 145 3.06 -4.77 1.78
C LEU A 145 3.05 -5.60 0.50
N TRP A 146 4.14 -6.32 0.26
CA TRP A 146 4.28 -7.32 -0.81
C TRP A 146 4.24 -8.74 -0.27
N LYS A 147 4.46 -8.88 1.05
CA LYS A 147 4.37 -10.14 1.77
C LYS A 147 3.57 -9.93 3.05
N TRP A 148 2.48 -10.67 3.19
CA TRP A 148 1.65 -10.68 4.39
C TRP A 148 1.00 -12.05 4.58
N SER A 149 0.64 -12.36 5.82
CA SER A 149 0.04 -13.64 6.21
C SER A 149 -0.75 -13.47 7.52
N ALA A 150 -1.34 -14.55 8.02
CA ALA A 150 -1.98 -14.57 9.32
C ALA A 150 -0.99 -14.68 10.50
N SER A 151 0.31 -14.93 10.24
CA SER A 151 1.34 -15.19 11.24
C SER A 151 2.56 -14.28 11.10
N LEU A 152 3.35 -14.21 12.15
CA LEU A 152 4.65 -13.54 12.13
C LEU A 152 5.63 -14.25 11.16
N PRO A 153 6.59 -13.54 10.58
CA PRO A 153 6.93 -12.12 10.81
C PRO A 153 6.15 -11.12 9.94
N SER A 154 5.14 -11.55 9.19
CA SER A 154 4.39 -10.70 8.22
C SER A 154 2.89 -10.70 8.50
N ARG A 155 2.52 -10.56 9.77
CA ARG A 155 1.13 -10.71 10.21
C ARG A 155 0.29 -9.49 9.86
N VAL A 156 -0.86 -9.75 9.21
CA VAL A 156 -1.94 -8.79 8.99
C VAL A 156 -3.26 -9.45 9.39
N ARG A 157 -4.06 -8.76 10.17
CA ARG A 157 -5.39 -9.22 10.61
C ARG A 157 -6.43 -8.13 10.40
N LEU A 158 -7.55 -8.49 9.83
CA LEU A 158 -8.72 -7.61 9.78
C LEU A 158 -9.25 -7.40 11.20
N ILE A 159 -9.56 -6.16 11.55
CA ILE A 159 -10.27 -5.83 12.80
C ILE A 159 -11.76 -5.89 12.49
N ASP A 160 -12.39 -7.02 12.83
CA ASP A 160 -13.82 -7.29 12.63
C ASP A 160 -14.34 -8.06 13.86
N ALA A 161 -14.29 -7.41 15.03
CA ALA A 161 -14.64 -8.03 16.31
C ALA A 161 -16.11 -8.50 16.37
N GLU A 162 -16.99 -7.88 15.59
CA GLU A 162 -18.42 -8.23 15.54
C GLU A 162 -18.77 -9.17 14.37
N GLY A 163 -17.79 -9.56 13.55
CA GLY A 163 -17.98 -10.48 12.44
C GLY A 163 -18.89 -9.94 11.32
N ARG A 164 -18.87 -8.63 11.10
CA ARG A 164 -19.76 -7.96 10.11
C ARG A 164 -19.36 -8.25 8.66
N LEU A 165 -18.10 -8.58 8.41
CA LEU A 165 -17.54 -8.87 7.09
C LEU A 165 -17.32 -10.37 6.88
N THR A 166 -17.28 -11.17 7.93
CA THR A 166 -17.21 -12.62 7.83
C THR A 166 -18.63 -13.15 7.62
N SER A 167 -18.96 -13.53 6.39
CA SER A 167 -20.21 -14.29 6.14
C SER A 167 -20.21 -15.56 7.01
N LYS A 168 -21.29 -15.77 7.75
CA LYS A 168 -21.56 -17.04 8.42
C LYS A 168 -21.75 -18.15 7.40
#